data_ec0914188ddc718baed666551d9e9e61
#
_entry.id   ec0914188ddc718baed666551d9e9e61
#
_cell.length_a   1.000
_cell.length_b   1.000
_cell.length_c   1.000
_cell.angle_alpha   90.00
_cell.angle_beta   90.00
_cell.angle_gamma   90.00
#
_symmetry.space_group_name_H-M   'P 1'
#
loop_
_entity.id
_entity.type
_entity.pdbx_description
1 polymer ?
#
loop_
_entity_poly.entity_id
_entity_poly.type
_entity_poly.pdbx_seq_one_letter_code
_entity_poly.pdbx_strand_id
1 'polypeptide(L)'
;MSVQSAVKRKTAPDILKRKGGDPIVMLTARPMRVQPQTLGWLERYGLRWDVLIMREFGDYMVAPAFKHRSVNELRAAGFDLRLAFEDDPRNVHMFHTQDVPCVYIHSGYYE
;
A
#
# COMPACT_ATOMS: atom_id res chain seq x y z
N MET A 1 10.70 -10.56 4.75
CA MET A 1 10.05 -9.51 3.95
C MET A 1 11.09 -8.63 3.28
N SER A 2 10.99 -8.45 1.99
CA SER A 2 11.77 -7.43 1.32
C SER A 2 11.13 -6.07 1.60
N VAL A 3 11.90 -5.15 2.18
CA VAL A 3 11.43 -3.79 2.42
C VAL A 3 12.08 -2.80 1.47
N GLN A 4 12.73 -3.29 0.41
CA GLN A 4 13.47 -2.44 -0.53
C GLN A 4 12.56 -1.48 -1.28
N SER A 5 11.30 -1.89 -1.55
CA SER A 5 10.31 -1.06 -2.21
C SER A 5 9.46 -0.22 -1.25
N ALA A 6 9.74 -0.27 0.05
CA ALA A 6 8.99 0.45 1.05
C ALA A 6 9.73 1.69 1.52
N VAL A 7 9.05 2.84 1.50
CA VAL A 7 9.51 4.09 2.11
C VAL A 7 8.73 4.29 3.40
N LYS A 8 9.45 4.50 4.50
CA LYS A 8 8.83 4.66 5.82
C LYS A 8 9.21 6.01 6.40
N ARG A 9 8.25 6.73 6.96
CA ARG A 9 8.52 7.93 7.74
C ARG A 9 9.11 7.61 9.09
N LYS A 10 8.77 6.42 9.63
CA LYS A 10 9.26 5.89 10.90
C LYS A 10 9.58 4.41 10.72
N THR A 11 10.33 3.82 11.64
CA THR A 11 10.56 2.38 11.63
C THR A 11 9.24 1.62 11.84
N ALA A 12 9.15 0.39 11.35
CA ALA A 12 7.96 -0.43 11.53
C ALA A 12 7.59 -0.60 13.02
N PRO A 13 8.54 -0.88 13.94
CA PRO A 13 8.21 -0.94 15.38
C PRO A 13 7.61 0.35 15.92
N ASP A 14 8.13 1.50 15.51
CA ASP A 14 7.61 2.80 15.97
C ASP A 14 6.19 3.05 15.46
N ILE A 15 5.94 2.69 14.19
CA ILE A 15 4.62 2.82 13.59
C ILE A 15 3.61 1.95 14.34
N LEU A 16 3.97 0.69 14.60
CA LEU A 16 3.08 -0.28 15.26
C LEU A 16 2.79 0.07 16.73
N LYS A 17 3.70 0.78 17.39
CA LYS A 17 3.53 1.23 18.79
C LYS A 17 2.83 2.56 18.91
N ARG A 18 2.55 3.23 17.81
CA ARG A 18 1.97 4.57 17.83
C ARG A 18 0.60 4.56 18.50
N LYS A 19 0.40 5.55 19.40
CA LYS A 19 -0.89 5.83 20.00
C LYS A 19 -1.59 6.94 19.20
N GLY A 20 -2.90 6.88 19.10
CA GLY A 20 -3.68 7.95 18.49
C GLY A 20 -3.92 7.82 16.99
N GLY A 21 -4.33 6.67 16.54
CA GLY A 21 -4.74 6.43 15.18
C GLY A 21 -4.00 5.28 14.53
N ASP A 22 -4.67 4.63 13.60
CA ASP A 22 -4.09 3.51 12.88
C ASP A 22 -3.05 3.97 11.87
N PRO A 23 -1.97 3.19 11.66
CA PRO A 23 -1.04 3.44 10.58
C PRO A 23 -1.72 3.40 9.22
N ILE A 24 -1.27 4.26 8.32
CA ILE A 24 -1.75 4.28 6.93
C ILE A 24 -0.64 3.79 6.02
N VAL A 25 -0.93 2.72 5.29
CA VAL A 25 -0.04 2.18 4.26
C VAL A 25 -0.60 2.59 2.90
N MET A 26 0.25 3.29 2.14
CA MET A 26 -0.05 3.61 0.75
C MET A 26 0.60 2.53 -0.11
N LEU A 27 -0.23 1.78 -0.83
CA LEU A 27 0.22 0.67 -1.67
C LEU A 27 -0.14 0.96 -3.11
N THR A 28 0.88 1.13 -3.96
CA THR A 28 0.68 1.43 -5.37
C THR A 28 1.57 0.56 -6.24
N ALA A 29 1.04 0.13 -7.39
CA ALA A 29 1.80 -0.59 -8.39
C ALA A 29 2.67 0.33 -9.26
N ARG A 30 2.74 1.63 -8.96
CA ARG A 30 3.64 2.55 -9.66
C ARG A 30 5.09 2.17 -9.36
N PRO A 31 5.99 2.26 -10.37
CA PRO A 31 7.38 1.85 -10.19
C PRO A 31 8.16 2.84 -9.32
N MET A 32 9.20 2.32 -8.66
CA MET A 32 10.08 3.11 -7.79
C MET A 32 10.73 4.30 -8.51
N ARG A 33 10.91 4.22 -9.83
CA ARG A 33 11.50 5.32 -10.59
C ARG A 33 10.67 6.61 -10.54
N VAL A 34 9.37 6.50 -10.25
CA VAL A 34 8.49 7.68 -10.10
C VAL A 34 8.21 8.01 -8.63
N GLN A 35 9.02 7.50 -7.71
CA GLN A 35 8.88 7.76 -6.27
C GLN A 35 8.92 9.25 -5.94
N PRO A 36 9.87 10.06 -6.47
CA PRO A 36 9.90 11.49 -6.16
C PRO A 36 8.60 12.20 -6.53
N GLN A 37 8.03 11.87 -7.69
CA GLN A 37 6.77 12.45 -8.13
C GLN A 37 5.60 12.02 -7.23
N THR A 38 5.60 10.76 -6.80
CA THR A 38 4.57 10.23 -5.91
C THR A 38 4.65 10.89 -4.53
N LEU A 39 5.84 11.02 -3.97
CA LEU A 39 6.04 11.72 -2.69
C LEU A 39 5.63 13.18 -2.77
N GLY A 40 5.99 13.86 -3.86
CA GLY A 40 5.60 15.24 -4.09
C GLY A 40 4.09 15.40 -4.18
N TRP A 41 3.41 14.47 -4.83
CA TRP A 41 1.96 14.48 -4.94
C TRP A 41 1.29 14.30 -3.56
N LEU A 42 1.77 13.35 -2.76
CA LEU A 42 1.25 13.11 -1.42
C LEU A 42 1.42 14.35 -0.54
N GLU A 43 2.59 14.99 -0.61
CA GLU A 43 2.87 16.22 0.14
C GLU A 43 1.99 17.39 -0.33
N ARG A 44 1.85 17.56 -1.63
CA ARG A 44 1.05 18.63 -2.23
C ARG A 44 -0.40 18.60 -1.74
N TYR A 45 -0.99 17.40 -1.61
CA TYR A 45 -2.37 17.24 -1.18
C TYR A 45 -2.51 16.98 0.32
N GLY A 46 -1.41 17.08 1.07
CA GLY A 46 -1.43 16.96 2.53
C GLY A 46 -1.90 15.60 3.03
N LEU A 47 -1.69 14.55 2.27
CA LEU A 47 -2.14 13.21 2.63
C LEU A 47 -1.22 12.60 3.69
N ARG A 48 -1.82 12.12 4.78
CA ARG A 48 -1.07 11.41 5.80
C ARG A 48 -0.77 9.99 5.33
N TRP A 49 0.47 9.57 5.51
CA TRP A 49 0.88 8.18 5.29
C TRP A 49 2.04 7.84 6.23
N ASP A 50 2.16 6.56 6.54
CA ASP A 50 3.22 6.05 7.41
C ASP A 50 4.19 5.15 6.63
N VAL A 51 3.67 4.38 5.68
CA VAL A 51 4.45 3.51 4.79
C VAL A 51 3.98 3.71 3.37
N LEU A 52 4.92 3.85 2.46
CA LEU A 52 4.64 3.87 1.01
C LEU A 52 5.33 2.66 0.38
N ILE A 53 4.56 1.78 -0.24
CA ILE A 53 5.08 0.61 -0.95
C ILE A 53 4.85 0.83 -2.44
N MET A 54 5.94 0.74 -3.20
CA MET A 54 5.95 0.90 -4.64
C MET A 54 6.59 -0.31 -5.29
N ARG A 55 6.35 -0.48 -6.59
CA ARG A 55 6.93 -1.58 -7.35
C ARG A 55 8.43 -1.36 -7.53
N GLU A 56 9.23 -2.37 -7.19
CA GLU A 56 10.68 -2.34 -7.39
C GLU A 56 11.04 -2.31 -8.88
N PHE A 57 12.24 -1.83 -9.18
CA PHE A 57 12.79 -1.88 -10.53
C PHE A 57 12.90 -3.34 -10.99
N GLY A 58 12.43 -3.60 -12.21
CA GLY A 58 12.46 -4.96 -12.77
C GLY A 58 11.31 -5.86 -12.34
N ASP A 59 10.42 -5.38 -11.49
CA ASP A 59 9.23 -6.12 -11.08
C ASP A 59 8.09 -5.85 -12.07
N TYR A 60 7.69 -6.87 -12.82
CA TYR A 60 6.66 -6.78 -13.84
C TYR A 60 5.39 -7.57 -13.48
N MET A 61 5.19 -7.91 -12.22
CA MET A 61 3.97 -8.57 -11.78
C MET A 61 2.74 -7.72 -12.10
N VAL A 62 1.63 -8.37 -12.44
CA VAL A 62 0.35 -7.66 -12.55
C VAL A 62 -0.04 -7.09 -11.19
N ALA A 63 -0.81 -5.99 -11.18
CA ALA A 63 -1.12 -5.25 -9.96
C ALA A 63 -1.74 -6.11 -8.84
N PRO A 64 -2.75 -6.98 -9.10
CA PRO A 64 -3.27 -7.83 -8.03
C PRO A 64 -2.24 -8.77 -7.42
N ALA A 65 -1.34 -9.35 -8.22
CA ALA A 65 -0.29 -10.24 -7.72
C ALA A 65 0.74 -9.46 -6.89
N PHE A 66 1.14 -8.29 -7.35
CA PHE A 66 2.04 -7.40 -6.60
C PHE A 66 1.42 -7.01 -5.24
N LYS A 67 0.17 -6.60 -5.24
CA LYS A 67 -0.51 -6.17 -4.01
C LYS A 67 -0.78 -7.34 -3.07
N HIS A 68 -1.06 -8.54 -3.61
CA HIS A 68 -1.17 -9.75 -2.80
C HIS A 68 0.14 -10.06 -2.05
N ARG A 69 1.26 -10.02 -2.76
CA ARG A 69 2.58 -10.20 -2.14
C ARG A 69 2.83 -9.16 -1.05
N SER A 70 2.46 -7.91 -1.32
CA SER A 70 2.61 -6.82 -0.34
C SER A 70 1.77 -7.05 0.91
N VAL A 71 0.55 -7.58 0.78
CA VAL A 71 -0.28 -7.96 1.93
C VAL A 71 0.46 -8.97 2.81
N ASN A 72 1.03 -10.02 2.20
CA ASN A 72 1.75 -11.05 2.93
C ASN A 72 2.99 -10.46 3.63
N GLU A 73 3.72 -9.60 2.96
CA GLU A 73 4.90 -8.94 3.53
C GLU A 73 4.54 -8.02 4.69
N LEU A 74 3.46 -7.27 4.58
CA LEU A 74 2.98 -6.40 5.65
C LEU A 74 2.58 -7.22 6.88
N ARG A 75 1.85 -8.30 6.68
CA ARG A 75 1.46 -9.20 7.79
C ARG A 75 2.70 -9.81 8.45
N ALA A 76 3.68 -10.23 7.66
CA ALA A 76 4.94 -10.76 8.19
C ALA A 76 5.71 -9.71 9.00
N ALA A 77 5.56 -8.43 8.68
CA ALA A 77 6.16 -7.32 9.41
C ALA A 77 5.37 -6.92 10.66
N GLY A 78 4.22 -7.56 10.93
CA GLY A 78 3.43 -7.32 12.13
C GLY A 78 2.23 -6.39 11.94
N PHE A 79 1.93 -5.97 10.72
CA PHE A 79 0.75 -5.14 10.46
C PHE A 79 -0.53 -5.98 10.49
N ASP A 80 -1.53 -5.49 11.21
CA ASP A 80 -2.89 -6.03 11.20
C ASP A 80 -3.70 -5.22 10.19
N LEU A 81 -4.00 -5.82 9.04
CA LEU A 81 -4.67 -5.14 7.94
C LEU A 81 -6.18 -5.20 8.15
N ARG A 82 -6.75 -4.10 8.62
CA ARG A 82 -8.15 -4.03 9.02
C ARG A 82 -9.09 -3.52 7.96
N LEU A 83 -8.59 -2.66 7.07
CA LEU A 83 -9.43 -2.02 6.06
C LEU A 83 -8.57 -1.53 4.92
N ALA A 84 -9.03 -1.78 3.70
CA ALA A 84 -8.42 -1.24 2.49
C ALA A 84 -9.44 -0.40 1.72
N PHE A 85 -8.93 0.56 0.95
CA PHE A 85 -9.70 1.34 -0.02
C PHE A 85 -9.07 1.11 -1.38
N GLU A 86 -9.86 0.79 -2.39
CA GLU A 86 -9.34 0.44 -3.71
C GLU A 86 -10.34 0.82 -4.80
N ASP A 87 -9.84 1.28 -5.93
CA ASP A 87 -10.66 1.66 -7.08
C ASP A 87 -10.58 0.65 -8.25
N ASP A 88 -9.67 -0.31 -8.20
CA ASP A 88 -9.58 -1.39 -9.18
C ASP A 88 -10.35 -2.63 -8.66
N PRO A 89 -11.43 -3.05 -9.33
CA PRO A 89 -12.21 -4.20 -8.87
C PRO A 89 -11.40 -5.48 -8.71
N ARG A 90 -10.33 -5.68 -9.51
CA ARG A 90 -9.47 -6.85 -9.40
C ARG A 90 -8.71 -6.86 -8.07
N ASN A 91 -8.27 -5.69 -7.61
CA ASN A 91 -7.59 -5.55 -6.34
C ASN A 91 -8.56 -5.67 -5.17
N VAL A 92 -9.79 -5.17 -5.32
CA VAL A 92 -10.86 -5.38 -4.32
C VAL A 92 -11.07 -6.87 -4.09
N HIS A 93 -11.20 -7.63 -5.18
CA HIS A 93 -11.34 -9.09 -5.09
C HIS A 93 -10.14 -9.74 -4.39
N MET A 94 -8.93 -9.33 -4.75
CA MET A 94 -7.71 -9.83 -4.13
C MET A 94 -7.73 -9.58 -2.60
N PHE A 95 -8.06 -8.37 -2.17
CA PHE A 95 -8.14 -8.07 -0.73
C PHE A 95 -9.14 -8.97 -0.03
N HIS A 96 -10.31 -9.18 -0.61
CA HIS A 96 -11.31 -10.07 -0.04
C HIS A 96 -10.80 -11.51 0.08
N THR A 97 -10.07 -12.01 -0.91
CA THR A 97 -9.49 -13.36 -0.84
C THR A 97 -8.42 -13.48 0.23
N GLN A 98 -7.86 -12.37 0.69
CA GLN A 98 -6.84 -12.31 1.75
C GLN A 98 -7.43 -11.89 3.09
N ASP A 99 -8.74 -11.94 3.24
CA ASP A 99 -9.45 -11.57 4.46
C ASP A 99 -9.20 -10.12 4.91
N VAL A 100 -9.02 -9.22 3.95
CA VAL A 100 -8.94 -7.78 4.21
C VAL A 100 -10.25 -7.15 3.77
N PRO A 101 -11.06 -6.61 4.68
CA PRO A 101 -12.22 -5.82 4.28
C PRO A 101 -11.79 -4.68 3.38
N CYS A 102 -12.51 -4.48 2.27
CA CYS A 102 -12.13 -3.49 1.29
C CYS A 102 -13.36 -2.68 0.83
N VAL A 103 -13.22 -1.36 0.87
CA VAL A 103 -14.21 -0.44 0.35
C VAL A 103 -13.84 -0.14 -1.10
N TYR A 104 -14.76 -0.44 -2.01
CA TYR A 104 -14.59 -0.08 -3.41
C TYR A 104 -14.93 1.40 -3.61
N ILE A 105 -14.03 2.12 -4.25
CA ILE A 105 -14.23 3.52 -4.63
C ILE A 105 -14.32 3.59 -6.14
N HIS A 106 -15.48 3.94 -6.66
CA HIS A 106 -15.68 4.04 -8.10
C HIS A 106 -14.96 5.28 -8.65
N SER A 107 -13.89 5.05 -9.41
CA SER A 107 -13.12 6.12 -10.04
C SER A 107 -13.48 6.33 -11.50
N GLY A 108 -14.11 5.35 -12.14
CA GLY A 108 -14.36 5.34 -13.57
C GLY A 108 -13.16 4.92 -14.43
N TYR A 109 -12.00 4.77 -13.81
CA TYR A 109 -10.76 4.46 -14.54
C TYR A 109 -10.70 3.02 -15.05
N TYR A 110 -11.30 2.09 -14.30
CA TYR A 110 -11.22 0.64 -14.58
C TYR A 110 -12.53 0.08 -15.12
N GLU A 111 -13.33 0.86 -15.78
CA GLU A 111 -14.58 0.40 -16.42
C GLU A 111 -14.36 -0.29 -17.75
#